data_217faedc73754cd35f6f598356a5201e
#
_entry.id   217faedc73754cd35f6f598356a5201e
#
_cell.length_a   1.000
_cell.length_b   1.000
_cell.length_c   1.000
_cell.angle_alpha   90.00
_cell.angle_beta   90.00
_cell.angle_gamma   90.00
#
_symmetry.space_group_name_H-M   'P 1'
#
loop_
_entity.id
_entity.type
_entity.pdbx_description
1 polymer ?
#
loop_
_entity_poly.entity_id
_entity_poly.type
_entity_poly.pdbx_seq_one_letter_code
_entity_poly.pdbx_strand_id
1 'polypeptide(L)'
;FMMAYYHVFGVISVISLTCNLIFLMALLGVIGAALTLPGIAAIALALGMAIDANVLINERIREELRNGAAPRTAIILGYDRAFGTIVDSNVTTLIVGLMLLAFGSGPVRGFAVVHCLAILTSIFSAVVLSRAMIELVYGRRARLTSMSIGQIWMPNSAPTANK
;
A
#
# COMPACT_ATOMS: atom_id res chain seq x y z
N PHE A 1 6.28 7.01 -11.45
CA PHE A 1 6.48 7.93 -10.33
C PHE A 1 7.02 7.19 -9.09
N MET A 2 6.34 6.16 -8.58
CA MET A 2 6.76 5.42 -7.37
C MET A 2 8.16 4.83 -7.48
N MET A 3 8.52 4.21 -8.60
CA MET A 3 9.84 3.64 -8.81
C MET A 3 10.94 4.70 -8.84
N ALA A 4 10.66 5.85 -9.48
CA ALA A 4 11.63 6.96 -9.58
C ALA A 4 11.83 7.66 -8.23
N TYR A 5 10.77 7.78 -7.41
CA TYR A 5 10.79 8.53 -6.16
C TYR A 5 11.25 7.70 -4.95
N TYR A 6 10.78 6.44 -4.83
CA TYR A 6 11.08 5.56 -3.68
C TYR A 6 12.15 4.49 -3.99
N HIS A 7 12.70 4.47 -5.20
CA HIS A 7 13.74 3.51 -5.62
C HIS A 7 13.32 2.05 -5.32
N VAL A 8 14.08 1.32 -4.50
CA VAL A 8 13.82 -0.10 -4.19
C VAL A 8 12.45 -0.29 -3.53
N PHE A 9 12.04 0.59 -2.62
CA PHE A 9 10.70 0.53 -2.01
C PHE A 9 9.60 0.79 -3.04
N GLY A 10 9.85 1.65 -4.02
CA GLY A 10 8.94 1.87 -5.14
C GLY A 10 8.76 0.63 -6.02
N VAL A 11 9.84 -0.11 -6.30
CA VAL A 11 9.76 -1.38 -7.03
C VAL A 11 8.94 -2.41 -6.26
N ILE A 12 9.19 -2.56 -4.96
CA ILE A 12 8.43 -3.46 -4.09
C ILE A 12 6.95 -3.09 -4.11
N SER A 13 6.63 -1.81 -3.98
CA SER A 13 5.25 -1.33 -4.04
C SER A 13 4.57 -1.64 -5.37
N VAL A 14 5.26 -1.46 -6.50
CA VAL A 14 4.71 -1.78 -7.83
C VAL A 14 4.46 -3.28 -7.99
N ILE A 15 5.38 -4.13 -7.52
CA ILE A 15 5.19 -5.58 -7.53
C ILE A 15 3.99 -5.96 -6.65
N SER A 16 3.88 -5.39 -5.45
CA SER A 16 2.75 -5.61 -4.54
C SER A 16 1.42 -5.21 -5.18
N LEU A 17 1.36 -4.07 -5.88
CA LEU A 17 0.19 -3.60 -6.61
C LEU A 17 -0.19 -4.54 -7.77
N THR A 18 0.80 -5.02 -8.51
CA THR A 18 0.57 -5.98 -9.61
C THR A 18 0.01 -7.30 -9.06
N CYS A 19 0.58 -7.82 -7.99
CA CYS A 19 0.06 -9.01 -7.31
C CYS A 19 -1.36 -8.79 -6.77
N ASN A 20 -1.65 -7.60 -6.21
CA ASN A 20 -2.99 -7.24 -5.76
C ASN A 20 -4.01 -7.28 -6.90
N LEU A 21 -3.66 -6.71 -8.06
CA LEU A 21 -4.53 -6.73 -9.23
C LEU A 21 -4.79 -8.16 -9.73
N ILE A 22 -3.75 -8.98 -9.82
CA ILE A 22 -3.87 -10.39 -10.21
C ILE A 22 -4.77 -11.14 -9.23
N PHE A 23 -4.58 -10.91 -7.93
CA PHE A 23 -5.37 -11.54 -6.89
C PHE A 23 -6.84 -11.12 -6.94
N LEU A 24 -7.10 -9.82 -7.15
CA LEU A 24 -8.47 -9.31 -7.37
C LEU A 24 -9.12 -9.95 -8.58
N MET A 25 -8.42 -10.01 -9.72
CA MET A 25 -8.96 -10.61 -10.95
C MET A 25 -9.23 -12.10 -10.79
N ALA A 26 -8.36 -12.81 -10.06
CA ALA A 26 -8.56 -14.22 -9.75
C ALA A 26 -9.82 -14.44 -8.87
N LEU A 27 -10.03 -13.61 -7.85
CA LEU A 27 -11.23 -13.69 -7.00
C LEU A 27 -12.51 -13.39 -7.79
N LEU A 28 -12.49 -12.37 -8.64
CA LEU A 28 -13.64 -12.04 -9.50
C LEU A 28 -13.96 -13.20 -10.46
N GLY A 29 -12.94 -13.85 -11.00
CA GLY A 29 -13.09 -15.05 -11.83
C GLY A 29 -13.67 -16.24 -11.09
N VAL A 30 -13.22 -16.51 -9.85
CA VAL A 30 -13.74 -17.61 -9.01
C VAL A 30 -15.22 -17.39 -8.64
N ILE A 31 -15.60 -16.14 -8.35
CA ILE A 31 -16.99 -15.79 -7.98
C ILE A 31 -17.90 -15.74 -9.23
N GLY A 32 -17.32 -15.73 -10.44
CA GLY A 32 -18.06 -15.56 -11.67
C GLY A 32 -18.71 -14.18 -11.80
N ALA A 33 -18.11 -13.15 -11.18
CA ALA A 33 -18.63 -11.80 -11.21
C ALA A 33 -18.54 -11.23 -12.63
N ALA A 34 -19.66 -10.80 -13.19
CA ALA A 34 -19.68 -10.13 -14.49
C ALA A 34 -18.97 -8.77 -14.39
N LEU A 35 -17.94 -8.57 -15.21
CA LEU A 35 -17.26 -7.30 -15.35
C LEU A 35 -18.15 -6.32 -16.12
N THR A 36 -18.92 -5.53 -15.38
CA THR A 36 -19.72 -4.43 -15.91
C THR A 36 -18.87 -3.16 -16.05
N LEU A 37 -19.31 -2.18 -16.84
CA LEU A 37 -18.63 -0.89 -16.96
C LEU A 37 -18.39 -0.22 -15.59
N PRO A 38 -19.36 -0.15 -14.67
CA PRO A 38 -19.13 0.31 -13.30
C PRO A 38 -18.14 -0.57 -12.50
N GLY A 39 -18.11 -1.88 -12.76
CA GLY A 39 -17.14 -2.79 -12.14
C GLY A 39 -15.69 -2.46 -12.56
N ILE A 40 -15.46 -2.10 -13.81
CA ILE A 40 -14.15 -1.64 -14.29
C ILE A 40 -13.75 -0.32 -13.60
N ALA A 41 -14.71 0.60 -13.43
CA ALA A 41 -14.47 1.84 -12.67
C ALA A 41 -14.11 1.56 -11.21
N ALA A 42 -14.74 0.55 -10.58
CA ALA A 42 -14.38 0.10 -9.22
C ALA A 42 -12.93 -0.42 -9.15
N ILE A 43 -12.47 -1.17 -10.15
CA ILE A 43 -11.07 -1.64 -10.22
C ILE A 43 -10.11 -0.45 -10.30
N ALA A 44 -10.39 0.53 -11.15
CA ALA A 44 -9.56 1.72 -11.30
C ALA A 44 -9.49 2.53 -9.99
N LEU A 45 -10.63 2.71 -9.30
CA LEU A 45 -10.70 3.35 -8.00
C LEU A 45 -9.88 2.58 -6.94
N ALA A 46 -10.04 1.27 -6.90
CA ALA A 46 -9.32 0.41 -5.96
C ALA A 46 -7.80 0.43 -6.18
N LEU A 47 -7.34 0.48 -7.44
CA LEU A 47 -5.92 0.66 -7.74
C LEU A 47 -5.41 1.99 -7.21
N GLY A 48 -6.17 3.08 -7.36
CA GLY A 48 -5.81 4.38 -6.78
C GLY A 48 -5.62 4.31 -5.28
N MET A 49 -6.56 3.70 -4.55
CA MET A 49 -6.46 3.51 -3.10
C MET A 49 -5.30 2.59 -2.69
N ALA A 50 -5.02 1.55 -3.47
CA ALA A 50 -3.90 0.64 -3.20
C ALA A 50 -2.54 1.33 -3.42
N ILE A 51 -2.44 2.21 -4.42
CA ILE A 51 -1.26 3.06 -4.62
C ILE A 51 -1.08 3.96 -3.41
N ASP A 52 -2.13 4.64 -2.97
CA ASP A 52 -2.09 5.57 -1.84
C ASP A 52 -1.68 4.87 -0.53
N ALA A 53 -2.18 3.67 -0.26
CA ALA A 53 -1.76 2.86 0.88
C ALA A 53 -0.25 2.56 0.86
N ASN A 54 0.32 2.19 -0.29
CA ASN A 54 1.76 1.94 -0.42
C ASN A 54 2.59 3.22 -0.30
N VAL A 55 2.10 4.35 -0.83
CA VAL A 55 2.73 5.68 -0.66
C VAL A 55 2.75 6.05 0.82
N LEU A 56 1.63 5.88 1.53
CA LEU A 56 1.53 6.17 2.95
C LEU A 56 2.54 5.37 3.78
N ILE A 57 2.67 4.06 3.52
CA ILE A 57 3.68 3.21 4.18
C ILE A 57 5.08 3.76 3.94
N ASN A 58 5.43 4.04 2.68
CA ASN A 58 6.76 4.53 2.33
C ASN A 58 7.06 5.89 2.99
N GLU A 59 6.09 6.81 3.03
CA GLU A 59 6.26 8.12 3.68
C GLU A 59 6.39 7.99 5.21
N ARG A 60 5.65 7.09 5.85
CA ARG A 60 5.81 6.83 7.30
C ARG A 60 7.18 6.25 7.62
N ILE A 61 7.71 5.35 6.79
CA ILE A 61 9.08 4.85 6.97
C ILE A 61 10.09 6.00 6.81
N ARG A 62 9.91 6.89 5.83
CA ARG A 62 10.77 8.07 5.64
C ARG A 62 10.71 9.03 6.81
N GLU A 63 9.52 9.24 7.38
CA GLU A 63 9.32 10.07 8.56
C GLU A 63 10.11 9.52 9.77
N GLU A 64 10.05 8.20 10.01
CA GLU A 64 10.81 7.57 11.08
C GLU A 64 12.34 7.69 10.88
N LEU A 65 12.80 7.55 9.63
CA LEU A 65 14.21 7.76 9.31
C LEU A 65 14.65 9.21 9.54
N ARG A 66 13.79 10.20 9.23
CA ARG A 66 14.05 11.62 9.53
C ARG A 66 14.14 11.88 11.03
N ASN A 67 13.37 11.15 11.82
CA ASN A 67 13.37 11.22 13.28
C ASN A 67 14.59 10.51 13.90
N GLY A 68 15.52 9.97 13.08
CA GLY A 68 16.74 9.32 13.53
C GLY A 68 16.60 7.85 13.93
N ALA A 69 15.46 7.22 13.63
CA ALA A 69 15.28 5.79 13.88
C ALA A 69 16.25 4.95 13.02
N ALA A 70 16.77 3.87 13.61
CA ALA A 70 17.56 2.92 12.85
C ALA A 70 16.73 2.32 11.69
N PRO A 71 17.31 2.00 10.52
CA PRO A 71 16.58 1.59 9.32
C PRO A 71 15.57 0.46 9.56
N ARG A 72 15.94 -0.56 10.34
CA ARG A 72 15.05 -1.67 10.67
C ARG A 72 13.88 -1.24 11.57
N THR A 73 14.16 -0.40 12.54
CA THR A 73 13.14 0.18 13.44
C THR A 73 12.20 1.09 12.67
N ALA A 74 12.72 1.90 11.75
CA ALA A 74 11.92 2.77 10.89
C ALA A 74 10.93 1.99 10.02
N ILE A 75 11.32 0.82 9.48
CA ILE A 75 10.41 -0.06 8.75
C ILE A 75 9.26 -0.52 9.66
N ILE A 76 9.58 -1.07 10.84
CA ILE A 76 8.57 -1.60 11.76
C ILE A 76 7.59 -0.51 12.19
N LEU A 77 8.12 0.62 12.69
CA LEU A 77 7.29 1.74 13.16
C LEU A 77 6.49 2.39 12.02
N GLY A 78 7.07 2.50 10.82
CA GLY A 78 6.40 3.05 9.65
C GLY A 78 5.18 2.20 9.24
N TYR A 79 5.34 0.87 9.23
CA TYR A 79 4.20 -0.04 8.98
C TYR A 79 3.14 0.06 10.07
N ASP A 80 3.52 0.02 11.36
CA ASP A 80 2.55 0.07 12.46
C ASP A 80 1.74 1.37 12.44
N ARG A 81 2.39 2.51 12.16
CA ARG A 81 1.70 3.80 12.05
C ARG A 81 0.82 3.91 10.81
N ALA A 82 1.29 3.39 9.67
CA ALA A 82 0.51 3.39 8.44
C ALA A 82 -0.70 2.45 8.54
N PHE A 83 -0.55 1.31 9.21
CA PHE A 83 -1.60 0.29 9.32
C PHE A 83 -2.91 0.85 9.87
N GLY A 84 -2.87 1.58 10.98
CA GLY A 84 -4.08 2.20 11.56
C GLY A 84 -4.81 3.07 10.55
N THR A 85 -4.12 4.00 9.90
CA THR A 85 -4.71 4.90 8.90
C THR A 85 -5.26 4.15 7.68
N ILE A 86 -4.54 3.12 7.19
CA ILE A 86 -4.98 2.30 6.06
C ILE A 86 -6.25 1.53 6.42
N VAL A 87 -6.30 0.92 7.60
CA VAL A 87 -7.49 0.18 8.05
C VAL A 87 -8.68 1.11 8.22
N ASP A 88 -8.52 2.25 8.90
CA ASP A 88 -9.60 3.21 9.13
C ASP A 88 -10.22 3.72 7.83
N SER A 89 -9.39 4.12 6.85
CA SER A 89 -9.87 4.60 5.55
C SER A 89 -10.57 3.49 4.76
N ASN A 90 -10.01 2.29 4.75
CA ASN A 90 -10.58 1.15 4.04
C ASN A 90 -11.87 0.64 4.68
N VAL A 91 -11.96 0.62 6.03
CA VAL A 91 -13.21 0.25 6.74
C VAL A 91 -14.32 1.24 6.41
N THR A 92 -14.05 2.54 6.42
CA THR A 92 -15.03 3.56 6.05
C THR A 92 -15.55 3.33 4.62
N THR A 93 -14.64 3.09 3.68
CA THR A 93 -14.98 2.86 2.27
C THR A 93 -15.69 1.51 2.08
N LEU A 94 -15.33 0.49 2.85
CA LEU A 94 -16.00 -0.81 2.85
C LEU A 94 -17.46 -0.71 3.33
N ILE A 95 -17.74 0.10 4.35
CA ILE A 95 -19.10 0.36 4.83
C ILE A 95 -19.95 0.94 3.71
N VAL A 96 -19.43 1.91 2.97
CA VAL A 96 -20.10 2.48 1.79
C VAL A 96 -20.35 1.41 0.73
N GLY A 97 -19.34 0.57 0.43
CA GLY A 97 -19.46 -0.55 -0.50
C GLY A 97 -20.55 -1.55 -0.08
N LEU A 98 -20.61 -1.91 1.19
CA LEU A 98 -21.64 -2.80 1.73
C LEU A 98 -23.06 -2.20 1.65
N MET A 99 -23.19 -0.89 1.91
CA MET A 99 -24.47 -0.19 1.73
C MET A 99 -24.92 -0.20 0.27
N LEU A 100 -23.99 0.04 -0.67
CA LEU A 100 -24.29 -0.06 -2.10
C LEU A 100 -24.62 -1.50 -2.53
N LEU A 101 -24.03 -2.50 -1.88
CA LEU A 101 -24.35 -3.91 -2.13
C LEU A 101 -25.74 -4.28 -1.62
N ALA A 102 -26.13 -3.77 -0.45
CA ALA A 102 -27.43 -4.06 0.19
C ALA A 102 -28.59 -3.34 -0.51
N PHE A 103 -28.43 -2.08 -0.84
CA PHE A 103 -29.49 -1.22 -1.38
C PHE A 103 -29.37 -0.96 -2.89
N GLY A 104 -28.21 -1.24 -3.48
CA GLY A 104 -27.99 -1.04 -4.91
C GLY A 104 -28.70 -2.08 -5.78
N SER A 105 -29.05 -1.68 -6.99
CA SER A 105 -29.64 -2.56 -8.00
C SER A 105 -28.85 -2.50 -9.30
N GLY A 106 -28.91 -3.56 -10.09
CA GLY A 106 -28.31 -3.63 -11.43
C GLY A 106 -26.82 -3.27 -11.43
N PRO A 107 -26.41 -2.28 -12.25
CA PRO A 107 -24.99 -1.89 -12.40
C PRO A 107 -24.33 -1.41 -11.10
N VAL A 108 -25.08 -0.77 -10.19
CA VAL A 108 -24.58 -0.28 -8.90
C VAL A 108 -24.16 -1.45 -8.00
N ARG A 109 -24.91 -2.52 -8.00
CA ARG A 109 -24.58 -3.73 -7.25
C ARG A 109 -23.31 -4.39 -7.80
N GLY A 110 -23.15 -4.42 -9.13
CA GLY A 110 -21.92 -4.93 -9.77
C GLY A 110 -20.70 -4.12 -9.37
N PHE A 111 -20.79 -2.78 -9.35
CA PHE A 111 -19.76 -1.91 -8.81
C PHE A 111 -19.43 -2.27 -7.36
N ALA A 112 -20.42 -2.40 -6.49
CA ALA A 112 -20.26 -2.66 -5.07
C ALA A 112 -19.54 -3.99 -4.78
N VAL A 113 -19.86 -5.07 -5.51
CA VAL A 113 -19.19 -6.37 -5.38
C VAL A 113 -17.69 -6.22 -5.65
N VAL A 114 -17.36 -5.65 -6.82
CA VAL A 114 -15.95 -5.46 -7.22
C VAL A 114 -15.22 -4.57 -6.22
N HIS A 115 -15.87 -3.50 -5.77
CA HIS A 115 -15.29 -2.54 -4.85
C HIS A 115 -14.99 -3.15 -3.47
N CYS A 116 -15.93 -3.89 -2.88
CA CYS A 116 -15.71 -4.58 -1.59
C CYS A 116 -14.58 -5.61 -1.67
N LEU A 117 -14.54 -6.41 -2.73
CA LEU A 117 -13.46 -7.39 -2.93
C LEU A 117 -12.11 -6.68 -3.10
N ALA A 118 -12.08 -5.60 -3.87
CA ALA A 118 -10.87 -4.83 -4.11
C ALA A 118 -10.30 -4.20 -2.83
N ILE A 119 -11.16 -3.73 -1.92
CA ILE A 119 -10.71 -3.22 -0.61
C ILE A 119 -10.06 -4.35 0.21
N LEU A 120 -10.68 -5.52 0.28
CA LEU A 120 -10.15 -6.66 1.04
C LEU A 120 -8.80 -7.12 0.49
N THR A 121 -8.68 -7.24 -0.83
CA THR A 121 -7.39 -7.62 -1.47
C THR A 121 -6.34 -6.54 -1.31
N SER A 122 -6.72 -5.26 -1.33
CA SER A 122 -5.82 -4.13 -1.15
C SER A 122 -5.21 -4.09 0.26
N ILE A 123 -6.02 -4.25 1.30
CA ILE A 123 -5.53 -4.33 2.69
C ILE A 123 -4.55 -5.49 2.82
N PHE A 124 -4.92 -6.68 2.32
CA PHE A 124 -4.05 -7.84 2.37
C PHE A 124 -2.72 -7.59 1.65
N SER A 125 -2.76 -7.06 0.44
CA SER A 125 -1.56 -6.80 -0.36
C SER A 125 -0.66 -5.72 0.26
N ALA A 126 -1.24 -4.60 0.70
CA ALA A 126 -0.45 -3.50 1.27
C ALA A 126 0.21 -3.90 2.60
N VAL A 127 -0.49 -4.64 3.45
CA VAL A 127 -0.01 -4.95 4.81
C VAL A 127 0.81 -6.23 4.83
N VAL A 128 0.31 -7.31 4.22
CA VAL A 128 0.97 -8.62 4.31
C VAL A 128 2.02 -8.79 3.23
N LEU A 129 1.65 -8.59 1.96
CA LEU A 129 2.55 -8.86 0.85
C LEU A 129 3.70 -7.85 0.78
N SER A 130 3.41 -6.57 0.88
CA SER A 130 4.43 -5.51 0.86
C SER A 130 5.41 -5.67 2.04
N ARG A 131 4.91 -5.94 3.25
CA ARG A 131 5.75 -6.20 4.43
C ARG A 131 6.63 -7.44 4.24
N ALA A 132 6.04 -8.55 3.78
CA ALA A 132 6.79 -9.79 3.53
C ALA A 132 7.91 -9.59 2.50
N MET A 133 7.66 -8.81 1.43
CA MET A 133 8.67 -8.49 0.42
C MET A 133 9.80 -7.64 0.99
N ILE A 134 9.48 -6.64 1.83
CA ILE A 134 10.50 -5.81 2.47
C ILE A 134 11.34 -6.64 3.44
N GLU A 135 10.71 -7.50 4.23
CA GLU A 135 11.42 -8.42 5.12
C GLU A 135 12.30 -9.41 4.34
N LEU A 136 11.88 -9.88 3.17
CA LEU A 136 12.68 -10.75 2.31
C LEU A 136 13.92 -10.04 1.76
N VAL A 137 13.77 -8.77 1.34
CA VAL A 137 14.85 -7.98 0.74
C VAL A 137 15.82 -7.44 1.80
N TYR A 138 15.29 -6.96 2.92
CA TYR A 138 16.08 -6.29 3.96
C TYR A 138 16.28 -7.11 5.23
N GLY A 139 15.41 -8.08 5.53
CA GLY A 139 15.46 -8.89 6.75
C GLY A 139 16.67 -9.82 6.85
N ARG A 140 17.22 -10.24 5.70
CA ARG A 140 18.43 -11.08 5.64
C ARG A 140 19.74 -10.33 5.87
N ARG A 141 19.73 -8.99 5.87
CA ARG A 141 20.93 -8.17 6.10
C ARG A 141 20.99 -7.76 7.56
N ALA A 142 21.93 -8.34 8.31
CA ALA A 142 22.11 -8.11 9.75
C ALA A 142 22.47 -6.65 10.12
N ARG A 143 23.03 -5.88 9.18
CA ARG A 143 23.32 -4.44 9.33
C ARG A 143 22.90 -3.70 8.06
N LEU A 144 21.82 -2.92 8.18
CA LEU A 144 21.41 -1.98 7.15
C LEU A 144 22.12 -0.64 7.43
N THR A 145 23.18 -0.37 6.69
CA THR A 145 23.92 0.91 6.78
C THR A 145 23.28 2.01 5.95
N SER A 146 22.50 1.67 4.93
CA SER A 146 21.76 2.62 4.10
C SER A 146 20.52 1.96 3.52
N MET A 147 19.46 2.75 3.35
CA MET A 147 18.21 2.33 2.71
C MET A 147 17.97 3.15 1.45
N SER A 148 17.61 2.48 0.34
CA SER A 148 17.24 3.14 -0.91
C SER A 148 15.74 3.44 -0.93
N ILE A 149 15.33 4.51 -0.23
CA ILE A 149 13.94 4.98 -0.14
C ILE A 149 13.78 6.43 -0.66
N GLY A 150 14.68 6.85 -1.55
CA GLY A 150 14.73 8.21 -2.07
C GLY A 150 15.55 9.17 -1.20
N GLN A 151 15.55 10.45 -1.56
CA GLN A 151 16.30 11.46 -0.81
C GLN A 151 15.62 11.74 0.54
N ILE A 152 16.33 11.46 1.64
CA ILE A 152 15.92 11.83 2.99
C ILE A 152 16.58 13.18 3.29
N TRP A 153 15.80 14.27 3.28
CA TRP A 153 16.29 15.56 3.74
C TRP A 153 16.39 15.55 5.25
N MET A 154 17.63 15.66 5.76
CA MET A 154 17.89 15.81 7.20
C MET A 154 18.11 17.29 7.51
N PRO A 155 17.30 17.91 8.41
CA PRO A 155 17.39 19.33 8.73
C PRO A 155 18.69 19.72 9.46
N ASN A 156 19.52 18.78 9.90
CA ASN A 156 20.69 19.06 10.71
C ASN A 156 21.86 18.07 10.46
N SER A 157 22.39 18.08 9.25
CA SER A 157 23.81 17.75 9.09
C SER A 157 24.57 19.09 9.21
N ALA A 158 24.82 19.54 10.44
CA ALA A 158 25.82 20.56 10.67
C ALA A 158 27.14 20.05 10.04
N PRO A 159 27.85 20.86 9.26
CA PRO A 159 29.16 20.47 8.75
C PRO A 159 30.03 20.19 9.96
N THR A 160 30.52 18.96 10.10
CA THR A 160 31.57 18.63 11.05
C THR A 160 32.72 19.54 10.71
N ALA A 161 32.92 20.58 11.54
CA ALA A 161 34.09 21.44 11.48
C ALA A 161 35.30 20.53 11.65
N ASN A 162 36.09 20.42 10.59
CA ASN A 162 37.46 19.94 10.63
C ASN A 162 38.22 20.70 11.70
N LYS A 163 38.71 20.00 12.73
CA LYS A 163 39.90 20.35 13.46
C LYS A 163 40.91 19.22 13.37
#